data_a575f18f7117e68aadb9172a35d3cb75
#
_entry.id   a575f18f7117e68aadb9172a35d3cb75
#
_cell.length_a   1.000
_cell.length_b   1.000
_cell.length_c   1.000
_cell.angle_alpha   90.00
_cell.angle_beta   90.00
_cell.angle_gamma   90.00
#
_symmetry.space_group_name_H-M   'P 1'
#
loop_
_entity.id
_entity.type
_entity.pdbx_description
1 polymer ?
#
loop_
_entity_poly.entity_id
_entity_poly.type
_entity_poly.pdbx_seq_one_letter_code
_entity_poly.pdbx_strand_id
1 'polypeptide(L)'
;MTLTAIIMQFLAPPLVFIWLSVLGLLFSFRRFGRGCMVLGMLLLFLSSIPGIGLFFSMPLLETNTNWSLDELEGADAIVVPTGGYFPDEIRFVSAEHSIRRGDYGVWLQQQTGLPLIFTGGRTYHPQAPAESEVLRRILNLSPEKVWTETKSMNSYEHALYLEQDFSKRGWVKKIVLVSSAMH
;
A
#
# COMPACT_ATOMS: atom_id res chain seq x y z
N MET A 1 8.97 15.25 -1.43
CA MET A 1 8.37 14.89 -0.12
C MET A 1 7.86 16.18 0.52
N THR A 2 6.63 16.19 0.99
CA THR A 2 6.07 17.33 1.72
C THR A 2 6.67 17.38 3.13
N LEU A 3 6.79 18.58 3.71
CA LEU A 3 7.28 18.77 5.09
C LEU A 3 6.48 17.92 6.09
N THR A 4 5.17 17.79 5.88
CA THR A 4 4.27 16.97 6.69
C THR A 4 4.66 15.48 6.65
N ALA A 5 5.04 14.94 5.49
CA ALA A 5 5.47 13.54 5.38
C ALA A 5 6.78 13.28 6.14
N ILE A 6 7.71 14.24 6.12
CA ILE A 6 8.97 14.16 6.89
C ILE A 6 8.67 14.15 8.39
N ILE A 7 7.84 15.07 8.89
CA ILE A 7 7.46 15.16 10.30
C ILE A 7 6.78 13.86 10.75
N MET A 8 5.86 13.33 9.95
CA MET A 8 5.17 12.05 10.25
C MET A 8 6.15 10.88 10.36
N GLN A 9 7.17 10.81 9.51
CA GLN A 9 8.21 9.77 9.60
C GLN A 9 9.03 9.87 10.89
N PHE A 10 9.35 11.08 11.37
CA PHE A 10 10.07 11.27 12.62
C PHE A 10 9.25 10.93 13.86
N LEU A 11 7.93 11.04 13.79
CA LEU A 11 7.01 10.73 14.88
C LEU A 11 6.48 9.29 14.83
N ALA A 12 6.71 8.56 13.75
CA ALA A 12 6.25 7.18 13.62
C ALA A 12 7.17 6.19 14.37
N PRO A 13 6.63 5.09 14.92
CA PRO A 13 7.47 3.98 15.38
C PRO A 13 8.32 3.41 14.23
N PRO A 14 9.57 2.99 14.46
CA PRO A 14 10.29 2.94 15.75
C PRO A 14 11.01 4.24 16.12
N LEU A 15 11.05 5.26 15.24
CA LEU A 15 11.88 6.47 15.45
C LEU A 15 11.49 7.26 16.71
N VAL A 16 10.21 7.37 17.01
CA VAL A 16 9.75 8.07 18.23
C VAL A 16 10.31 7.42 19.51
N PHE A 17 10.46 6.10 19.53
CA PHE A 17 11.03 5.38 20.68
C PHE A 17 12.54 5.59 20.79
N ILE A 18 13.23 5.72 19.66
CA ILE A 18 14.65 6.10 19.62
C ILE A 18 14.81 7.51 20.18
N TRP A 19 14.01 8.47 19.74
CA TRP A 19 14.04 9.84 20.25
C TRP A 19 13.79 9.90 21.76
N LEU A 20 12.81 9.15 22.25
CA LEU A 20 12.52 9.06 23.67
C LEU A 20 13.72 8.54 24.47
N SER A 21 14.41 7.51 23.94
CA SER A 21 15.62 6.95 24.56
C SER A 21 16.79 7.93 24.54
N VAL A 22 17.02 8.62 23.43
CA VAL A 22 18.12 9.61 23.30
C VAL A 22 17.88 10.81 24.22
N LEU A 23 16.67 11.36 24.25
CA LEU A 23 16.29 12.44 25.17
C LEU A 23 16.45 12.00 26.63
N GLY A 24 16.00 10.78 26.94
CA GLY A 24 16.20 10.19 28.26
C GLY A 24 17.67 10.08 28.65
N LEU A 25 18.54 9.73 27.72
CA LEU A 25 20.00 9.65 27.92
C LEU A 25 20.61 11.03 28.19
N LEU A 26 20.24 12.07 27.43
CA LEU A 26 20.71 13.45 27.61
C LEU A 26 20.35 14.01 29.00
N PHE A 27 19.21 13.59 29.54
CA PHE A 27 18.74 14.00 30.89
C PHE A 27 18.93 12.89 31.93
N SER A 28 19.84 11.94 31.73
CA SER A 28 20.04 10.75 32.58
C SER A 28 20.47 11.04 34.00
N PHE A 29 21.04 12.22 34.28
CA PHE A 29 21.34 12.69 35.62
C PHE A 29 20.09 12.96 36.49
N ARG A 30 18.90 13.08 35.88
CA ARG A 30 17.62 13.18 36.58
C ARG A 30 16.89 11.83 36.57
N ARG A 31 16.19 11.50 37.67
CA ARG A 31 15.38 10.25 37.74
C ARG A 31 14.40 10.11 36.59
N PHE A 32 13.79 11.22 36.17
CA PHE A 32 12.87 11.27 35.03
C PHE A 32 13.54 10.88 33.70
N GLY A 33 14.74 11.41 33.42
CA GLY A 33 15.47 11.07 32.19
C GLY A 33 15.81 9.58 32.11
N ARG A 34 16.23 8.97 33.22
CA ARG A 34 16.46 7.52 33.28
C ARG A 34 15.17 6.71 32.99
N GLY A 35 14.03 7.15 33.51
CA GLY A 35 12.74 6.54 33.23
C GLY A 35 12.38 6.60 31.75
N CYS A 36 12.55 7.75 31.10
CA CYS A 36 12.32 7.91 29.65
C CYS A 36 13.25 7.02 28.82
N MET A 37 14.53 6.90 29.18
CA MET A 37 15.48 6.04 28.49
C MET A 37 15.04 4.58 28.55
N VAL A 38 14.73 4.08 29.75
CA VAL A 38 14.27 2.69 29.94
C VAL A 38 12.98 2.43 29.21
N LEU A 39 12.02 3.34 29.28
CA LEU A 39 10.73 3.21 28.57
C LEU A 39 10.93 3.17 27.06
N GLY A 40 11.73 4.06 26.49
CA GLY A 40 12.03 4.06 25.05
C GLY A 40 12.68 2.76 24.58
N MET A 41 13.67 2.25 25.33
CA MET A 41 14.29 0.95 25.04
C MET A 41 13.29 -0.21 25.14
N LEU A 42 12.42 -0.20 26.17
CA LEU A 42 11.40 -1.22 26.35
C LEU A 42 10.39 -1.20 25.17
N LEU A 43 9.94 -0.04 24.74
CA LEU A 43 9.03 0.10 23.61
C LEU A 43 9.66 -0.35 22.30
N LEU A 44 10.96 -0.03 22.08
CA LEU A 44 11.72 -0.56 20.94
C LEU A 44 11.80 -2.09 20.97
N PHE A 45 12.13 -2.65 22.11
CA PHE A 45 12.19 -4.12 22.27
C PHE A 45 10.84 -4.76 22.00
N LEU A 46 9.76 -4.26 22.59
CA LEU A 46 8.42 -4.78 22.40
C LEU A 46 7.97 -4.67 20.93
N SER A 47 8.26 -3.55 20.26
CA SER A 47 7.91 -3.37 18.84
C SER A 47 8.70 -4.27 17.90
N SER A 48 9.82 -4.83 18.35
CA SER A 48 10.63 -5.78 17.57
C SER A 48 10.13 -7.23 17.66
N ILE A 49 9.18 -7.52 18.55
CA ILE A 49 8.61 -8.85 18.69
C ILE A 49 7.49 -9.05 17.66
N PRO A 50 7.64 -9.98 16.68
CA PRO A 50 6.64 -10.16 15.62
C PRO A 50 5.22 -10.46 16.15
N GLY A 51 5.10 -11.20 17.27
CA GLY A 51 3.83 -11.50 17.89
C GLY A 51 3.06 -10.29 18.39
N ILE A 52 3.75 -9.23 18.84
CA ILE A 52 3.13 -7.97 19.25
C ILE A 52 2.59 -7.22 18.03
N GLY A 53 3.37 -7.16 16.94
CA GLY A 53 2.90 -6.59 15.69
C GLY A 53 1.66 -7.31 15.15
N LEU A 54 1.66 -8.63 15.17
CA LEU A 54 0.50 -9.46 14.80
C LEU A 54 -0.72 -9.17 15.69
N PHE A 55 -0.55 -9.10 17.00
CA PHE A 55 -1.64 -8.80 17.93
C PHE A 55 -2.32 -7.46 17.61
N PHE A 56 -1.55 -6.42 17.34
CA PHE A 56 -2.11 -5.10 16.95
C PHE A 56 -2.71 -5.09 15.54
N SER A 57 -2.27 -5.97 14.63
CA SER A 57 -2.84 -6.07 13.29
C SER A 57 -4.06 -7.02 13.22
N MET A 58 -4.28 -7.88 14.21
CA MET A 58 -5.43 -8.80 14.23
C MET A 58 -6.78 -8.15 13.92
N PRO A 59 -7.16 -7.01 14.54
CA PRO A 59 -8.44 -6.37 14.23
C PRO A 59 -8.55 -5.90 12.77
N LEU A 60 -7.42 -5.64 12.11
CA LEU A 60 -7.37 -5.27 10.69
C LEU A 60 -7.44 -6.50 9.78
N LEU A 61 -7.01 -7.68 10.27
CA LEU A 61 -7.04 -8.94 9.53
C LEU A 61 -8.40 -9.63 9.60
N GLU A 62 -9.19 -9.35 10.63
CA GLU A 62 -10.56 -9.85 10.80
C GLU A 62 -11.58 -9.20 9.84
N THR A 63 -11.11 -8.43 8.86
CA THR A 63 -11.99 -7.88 7.83
C THR A 63 -12.59 -9.01 7.01
N ASN A 64 -13.91 -9.06 7.04
CA ASN A 64 -14.86 -9.86 6.26
C ASN A 64 -14.22 -10.81 5.21
N THR A 65 -13.82 -11.98 5.65
CA THR A 65 -13.36 -13.05 4.75
C THR A 65 -14.55 -13.79 4.08
N ASN A 66 -15.76 -13.50 4.49
CA ASN A 66 -17.00 -14.16 4.04
C ASN A 66 -17.79 -13.32 3.02
N TRP A 67 -17.11 -12.54 2.18
CA TRP A 67 -17.78 -11.85 1.08
C TRP A 67 -18.18 -12.85 -0.03
N SER A 68 -19.30 -12.61 -0.69
CA SER A 68 -19.76 -13.38 -1.83
C SER A 68 -19.69 -12.56 -3.13
N LEU A 69 -19.66 -13.25 -4.27
CA LEU A 69 -19.69 -12.57 -5.58
C LEU A 69 -20.93 -11.70 -5.75
N ASP A 70 -22.04 -12.04 -5.07
CA ASP A 70 -23.28 -11.27 -5.12
C ASP A 70 -23.12 -9.85 -4.54
N GLU A 71 -22.18 -9.65 -3.59
CA GLU A 71 -21.88 -8.33 -3.04
C GLU A 71 -21.22 -7.38 -4.05
N LEU A 72 -20.67 -7.92 -5.14
CA LEU A 72 -20.10 -7.17 -6.24
C LEU A 72 -21.15 -6.69 -7.25
N GLU A 73 -22.41 -7.06 -7.06
CA GLU A 73 -23.49 -6.67 -7.95
C GLU A 73 -23.60 -5.13 -8.02
N GLY A 74 -23.73 -4.63 -9.23
CA GLY A 74 -23.76 -3.19 -9.52
C GLY A 74 -22.41 -2.49 -9.43
N ALA A 75 -21.29 -3.22 -9.31
CA ALA A 75 -19.96 -2.65 -9.50
C ALA A 75 -19.66 -2.46 -10.99
N ASP A 76 -18.96 -1.38 -11.31
CA ASP A 76 -18.66 -1.00 -12.70
C ASP A 76 -17.22 -1.43 -13.10
N ALA A 77 -16.30 -1.51 -12.15
CA ALA A 77 -14.90 -1.86 -12.43
C ALA A 77 -14.19 -2.46 -11.21
N ILE A 78 -13.14 -3.23 -11.47
CA ILE A 78 -12.19 -3.74 -10.48
C ILE A 78 -10.93 -2.89 -10.52
N VAL A 79 -10.50 -2.35 -9.38
CA VAL A 79 -9.32 -1.52 -9.24
C VAL A 79 -8.30 -2.22 -8.36
N VAL A 80 -7.06 -2.34 -8.85
CA VAL A 80 -5.94 -2.94 -8.14
C VAL A 80 -4.80 -1.91 -8.03
N PRO A 81 -4.59 -1.29 -6.87
CA PRO A 81 -3.45 -0.43 -6.64
C PRO A 81 -2.17 -1.25 -6.55
N THR A 82 -1.13 -0.80 -7.24
CA THR A 82 0.22 -1.33 -7.10
C THR A 82 0.88 -0.81 -5.81
N GLY A 83 1.94 -1.42 -5.38
CA GLY A 83 2.62 -1.06 -4.14
C GLY A 83 4.12 -1.25 -4.22
N GLY A 84 4.70 -0.84 -5.33
CA GLY A 84 6.13 -0.86 -5.55
C GLY A 84 6.61 -1.92 -6.54
N TYR A 85 7.81 -1.66 -7.05
CA TYR A 85 8.54 -2.56 -7.93
C TYR A 85 10.05 -2.31 -7.76
N PHE A 86 10.85 -3.26 -8.18
CA PHE A 86 12.30 -3.22 -8.04
C PHE A 86 12.97 -3.44 -9.39
N PRO A 87 14.09 -2.77 -9.69
CA PRO A 87 14.92 -3.15 -10.82
C PRO A 87 15.60 -4.49 -10.49
N ASP A 88 15.48 -5.42 -11.39
CA ASP A 88 16.27 -6.63 -11.47
C ASP A 88 17.36 -6.44 -12.54
N GLU A 89 18.31 -7.35 -12.65
CA GLU A 89 19.47 -7.25 -13.58
C GLU A 89 19.05 -6.93 -15.03
N ILE A 90 17.88 -7.40 -15.47
CA ILE A 90 17.42 -7.30 -16.87
C ILE A 90 16.06 -6.60 -16.98
N ARG A 91 15.28 -6.52 -15.91
CA ARG A 91 13.87 -6.06 -15.95
C ARG A 91 13.41 -5.46 -14.63
N PHE A 92 12.26 -4.82 -14.65
CA PHE A 92 11.54 -4.44 -13.42
C PHE A 92 10.63 -5.57 -12.97
N VAL A 93 10.60 -5.82 -11.66
CA VAL A 93 9.78 -6.86 -11.03
C VAL A 93 8.85 -6.19 -10.00
N SER A 94 7.55 -6.44 -10.10
CA SER A 94 6.59 -5.94 -9.11
C SER A 94 6.79 -6.59 -7.76
N ALA A 95 6.51 -5.84 -6.69
CA ALA A 95 6.52 -6.39 -5.34
C ALA A 95 5.50 -7.55 -5.23
N GLU A 96 5.81 -8.55 -4.40
CA GLU A 96 5.00 -9.77 -4.27
C GLU A 96 3.52 -9.48 -3.94
N HIS A 97 3.29 -8.54 -3.03
CA HIS A 97 1.92 -8.14 -2.67
C HIS A 97 1.16 -7.49 -3.84
N SER A 98 1.85 -6.80 -4.77
CA SER A 98 1.23 -6.29 -6.00
C SER A 98 0.83 -7.42 -6.94
N ILE A 99 1.69 -8.43 -7.08
CA ILE A 99 1.42 -9.62 -7.90
C ILE A 99 0.20 -10.37 -7.34
N ARG A 100 0.18 -10.66 -6.04
CA ARG A 100 -0.95 -11.35 -5.39
C ARG A 100 -2.29 -10.60 -5.58
N ARG A 101 -2.28 -9.27 -5.42
CA ARG A 101 -3.48 -8.45 -5.67
C ARG A 101 -3.88 -8.45 -7.14
N GLY A 102 -2.90 -8.38 -8.04
CA GLY A 102 -3.12 -8.47 -9.47
C GLY A 102 -3.74 -9.78 -9.90
N ASP A 103 -3.19 -10.92 -9.44
CA ASP A 103 -3.74 -12.26 -9.70
C ASP A 103 -5.18 -12.39 -9.20
N TYR A 104 -5.46 -11.87 -8.00
CA TYR A 104 -6.81 -11.86 -7.45
C TYR A 104 -7.76 -10.98 -8.27
N GLY A 105 -7.29 -9.80 -8.72
CA GLY A 105 -8.04 -8.94 -9.62
C GLY A 105 -8.36 -9.62 -10.96
N VAL A 106 -7.42 -10.35 -11.52
CA VAL A 106 -7.62 -11.15 -12.76
C VAL A 106 -8.66 -12.25 -12.54
N TRP A 107 -8.57 -12.97 -11.42
CA TRP A 107 -9.57 -13.96 -11.05
C TRP A 107 -10.97 -13.35 -10.93
N LEU A 108 -11.10 -12.20 -10.24
CA LEU A 108 -12.37 -11.48 -10.14
C LEU A 108 -12.91 -11.06 -11.51
N GLN A 109 -12.04 -10.54 -12.40
CA GLN A 109 -12.41 -10.21 -13.77
C GLN A 109 -13.00 -11.41 -14.51
N GLN A 110 -12.38 -12.58 -14.36
CA GLN A 110 -12.87 -13.82 -15.00
C GLN A 110 -14.23 -14.25 -14.46
N GLN A 111 -14.50 -14.04 -13.17
CA GLN A 111 -15.78 -14.42 -12.55
C GLN A 111 -16.91 -13.44 -12.86
N THR A 112 -16.60 -12.13 -12.96
CA THR A 112 -17.62 -11.07 -13.04
C THR A 112 -17.75 -10.46 -14.42
N GLY A 113 -16.72 -10.58 -15.28
CA GLY A 113 -16.64 -9.87 -16.56
C GLY A 113 -16.39 -8.37 -16.43
N LEU A 114 -16.19 -7.83 -15.22
CA LEU A 114 -15.96 -6.41 -14.98
C LEU A 114 -14.61 -5.95 -15.56
N PRO A 115 -14.49 -4.71 -16.03
CA PRO A 115 -13.22 -4.13 -16.44
C PRO A 115 -12.20 -4.12 -15.31
N LEU A 116 -10.96 -4.53 -15.60
CA LEU A 116 -9.85 -4.55 -14.66
C LEU A 116 -8.93 -3.34 -14.89
N ILE A 117 -8.58 -2.67 -13.80
CA ILE A 117 -7.79 -1.44 -13.80
C ILE A 117 -6.62 -1.62 -12.83
N PHE A 118 -5.40 -1.47 -13.34
CA PHE A 118 -4.21 -1.35 -12.50
C PHE A 118 -3.81 0.11 -12.37
N THR A 119 -3.54 0.58 -11.16
CA THR A 119 -3.12 1.95 -10.89
C THR A 119 -1.76 1.99 -10.21
N GLY A 120 -0.84 2.80 -10.72
CA GLY A 120 0.50 2.97 -10.20
C GLY A 120 1.46 3.56 -11.22
N GLY A 121 2.09 4.66 -10.84
CA GLY A 121 2.97 5.46 -11.70
C GLY A 121 4.44 5.04 -11.65
N ARG A 122 5.34 6.01 -11.89
CA ARG A 122 6.79 5.80 -11.97
C ARG A 122 7.46 6.19 -10.66
N THR A 123 7.30 5.36 -9.64
CA THR A 123 7.80 5.65 -8.28
C THR A 123 9.31 5.52 -8.13
N TYR A 124 9.98 4.73 -8.98
CA TYR A 124 11.42 4.50 -8.89
C TYR A 124 12.25 5.60 -9.58
N HIS A 125 11.96 5.88 -10.85
CA HIS A 125 12.68 6.86 -11.67
C HIS A 125 11.78 7.39 -12.80
N PRO A 126 11.87 8.67 -13.20
CA PRO A 126 11.02 9.24 -14.25
C PRO A 126 11.04 8.51 -15.59
N GLN A 127 12.17 7.87 -15.94
CA GLN A 127 12.33 7.08 -17.18
C GLN A 127 11.97 5.60 -17.00
N ALA A 128 11.71 5.14 -15.79
CA ALA A 128 11.29 3.77 -15.54
C ALA A 128 9.86 3.54 -16.06
N PRO A 129 9.46 2.30 -16.38
CA PRO A 129 8.07 1.99 -16.69
C PRO A 129 7.18 2.25 -15.49
N ALA A 130 5.90 2.53 -15.71
CA ALA A 130 4.94 2.66 -14.61
C ALA A 130 4.70 1.30 -13.91
N GLU A 131 4.46 1.32 -12.61
CA GLU A 131 4.22 0.10 -11.81
C GLU A 131 3.05 -0.71 -12.35
N SER A 132 1.96 -0.05 -12.72
CA SER A 132 0.79 -0.67 -13.33
C SER A 132 1.10 -1.40 -14.64
N GLU A 133 1.98 -0.84 -15.47
CA GLU A 133 2.43 -1.48 -16.71
C GLU A 133 3.36 -2.67 -16.45
N VAL A 134 4.25 -2.56 -15.43
CA VAL A 134 5.12 -3.66 -15.01
C VAL A 134 4.27 -4.83 -14.53
N LEU A 135 3.29 -4.58 -13.66
CA LEU A 135 2.39 -5.61 -13.16
C LEU A 135 1.60 -6.28 -14.29
N ARG A 136 1.04 -5.49 -15.23
CA ARG A 136 0.32 -6.02 -16.38
C ARG A 136 1.19 -6.97 -17.23
N ARG A 137 2.47 -6.61 -17.45
CA ARG A 137 3.43 -7.45 -18.22
C ARG A 137 3.77 -8.73 -17.49
N ILE A 138 3.98 -8.68 -16.17
CA ILE A 138 4.29 -9.86 -15.34
C ILE A 138 3.15 -10.86 -15.39
N LEU A 139 1.90 -10.38 -15.35
CA LEU A 139 0.70 -11.21 -15.43
C LEU A 139 0.33 -11.61 -16.88
N ASN A 140 1.17 -11.30 -17.86
CA ASN A 140 0.97 -11.60 -19.28
C ASN A 140 -0.38 -11.11 -19.84
N LEU A 141 -0.86 -9.96 -19.36
CA LEU A 141 -2.15 -9.41 -19.79
C LEU A 141 -1.95 -8.46 -20.98
N SER A 142 -2.83 -8.58 -21.99
CA SER A 142 -2.84 -7.67 -23.12
C SER A 142 -3.35 -6.28 -22.72
N PRO A 143 -2.89 -5.19 -23.38
CA PRO A 143 -3.37 -3.83 -23.09
C PRO A 143 -4.88 -3.62 -23.28
N GLU A 144 -5.51 -4.47 -24.08
CA GLU A 144 -6.95 -4.43 -24.38
C GLU A 144 -7.80 -4.98 -23.20
N LYS A 145 -7.20 -5.88 -22.40
CA LYS A 145 -7.89 -6.55 -21.29
C LYS A 145 -7.82 -5.80 -19.97
N VAL A 146 -6.81 -4.95 -19.81
CA VAL A 146 -6.55 -4.23 -18.56
C VAL A 146 -6.18 -2.80 -18.85
N TRP A 147 -6.90 -1.88 -18.25
CA TRP A 147 -6.54 -0.48 -18.29
C TRP A 147 -5.51 -0.16 -17.21
N THR A 148 -4.51 0.67 -17.54
CA THR A 148 -3.45 1.08 -16.62
C THR A 148 -3.47 2.60 -16.41
N GLU A 149 -3.61 3.04 -15.17
CA GLU A 149 -3.33 4.39 -14.75
C GLU A 149 -1.83 4.48 -14.38
N THR A 150 -1.10 5.46 -14.91
CA THR A 150 0.38 5.47 -14.91
C THR A 150 1.00 6.72 -14.28
N LYS A 151 0.22 7.57 -13.60
CA LYS A 151 0.66 8.86 -13.07
C LYS A 151 0.85 8.87 -11.57
N SER A 152 0.06 8.08 -10.85
CA SER A 152 0.00 8.09 -9.39
C SER A 152 1.31 7.66 -8.74
N MET A 153 1.77 8.41 -7.74
CA MET A 153 3.01 8.18 -6.99
C MET A 153 2.76 7.74 -5.54
N ASN A 154 1.51 7.76 -5.09
CA ASN A 154 1.10 7.42 -3.74
C ASN A 154 -0.41 7.08 -3.70
N SER A 155 -0.86 6.55 -2.56
CA SER A 155 -2.25 6.09 -2.40
C SER A 155 -3.30 7.19 -2.61
N TYR A 156 -3.01 8.43 -2.23
CA TYR A 156 -3.90 9.56 -2.47
C TYR A 156 -4.04 9.85 -3.96
N GLU A 157 -2.94 9.83 -4.69
CA GLU A 157 -2.93 10.10 -6.14
C GLU A 157 -3.60 8.97 -6.93
N HIS A 158 -3.55 7.71 -6.47
CA HIS A 158 -4.35 6.63 -7.06
C HIS A 158 -5.82 7.02 -7.10
N ALA A 159 -6.39 7.46 -5.97
CA ALA A 159 -7.79 7.86 -5.91
C ALA A 159 -8.07 9.09 -6.80
N LEU A 160 -7.20 10.11 -6.74
CA LEU A 160 -7.36 11.36 -7.47
C LEU A 160 -7.34 11.17 -8.99
N TYR A 161 -6.36 10.43 -9.53
CA TYR A 161 -6.27 10.23 -10.98
C TYR A 161 -7.33 9.27 -11.51
N LEU A 162 -7.72 8.27 -10.72
CA LEU A 162 -8.83 7.40 -11.07
C LEU A 162 -10.15 8.17 -11.10
N GLU A 163 -10.42 9.05 -10.12
CA GLU A 163 -11.60 9.90 -10.13
C GLU A 163 -11.67 10.78 -11.38
N GLN A 164 -10.57 11.44 -11.73
CA GLN A 164 -10.48 12.26 -12.92
C GLN A 164 -10.76 11.47 -14.21
N ASP A 165 -10.24 10.25 -14.30
CA ASP A 165 -10.41 9.41 -15.47
C ASP A 165 -11.83 8.81 -15.52
N PHE A 166 -12.42 8.45 -14.38
CA PHE A 166 -13.81 7.98 -14.29
C PHE A 166 -14.79 9.08 -14.63
N SER A 167 -14.57 10.30 -14.13
CA SER A 167 -15.39 11.47 -14.46
C SER A 167 -15.41 11.77 -15.96
N LYS A 168 -14.28 11.64 -16.64
CA LYS A 168 -14.19 11.83 -18.09
C LYS A 168 -14.92 10.73 -18.87
N ARG A 169 -14.94 9.51 -18.36
CA ARG A 169 -15.57 8.35 -19.00
C ARG A 169 -17.08 8.28 -18.70
N GLY A 170 -17.52 8.80 -17.55
CA GLY A 170 -18.92 8.96 -17.16
C GLY A 170 -19.69 7.68 -16.80
N TRP A 171 -19.06 6.49 -16.87
CA TRP A 171 -19.74 5.22 -16.64
C TRP A 171 -19.35 4.52 -15.33
N VAL A 172 -18.21 4.84 -14.72
CA VAL A 172 -17.75 4.23 -13.47
C VAL A 172 -18.27 5.03 -12.28
N LYS A 173 -19.08 4.42 -11.43
CA LYS A 173 -19.63 4.99 -10.19
C LYS A 173 -19.30 4.17 -8.96
N LYS A 174 -19.30 2.85 -9.10
CA LYS A 174 -19.02 1.90 -8.01
C LYS A 174 -17.86 1.00 -8.42
N ILE A 175 -16.81 0.93 -7.60
CA ILE A 175 -15.64 0.11 -7.87
C ILE A 175 -15.47 -0.98 -6.82
N VAL A 176 -14.86 -2.08 -7.22
CA VAL A 176 -14.31 -3.11 -6.35
C VAL A 176 -12.83 -2.82 -6.16
N LEU A 177 -12.43 -2.43 -4.97
CA LEU A 177 -11.02 -2.18 -4.64
C LEU A 177 -10.35 -3.46 -4.12
N VAL A 178 -9.38 -3.97 -4.87
CA VAL A 178 -8.58 -5.13 -4.47
C VAL A 178 -7.30 -4.66 -3.80
N SER A 179 -7.29 -4.70 -2.49
CA SER A 179 -6.14 -4.32 -1.67
C SER A 179 -5.89 -5.37 -0.58
N SER A 180 -4.79 -5.26 0.14
CA SER A 180 -4.53 -6.08 1.32
C SER A 180 -4.94 -5.33 2.59
N ALA A 181 -5.37 -6.05 3.62
CA ALA A 181 -5.72 -5.45 4.91
C ALA A 181 -4.55 -4.69 5.59
N MET A 182 -3.33 -4.96 5.15
CA MET A 182 -2.09 -4.35 5.67
C MET A 182 -1.58 -3.18 4.81
N HIS A 183 -2.37 -2.71 3.84
CA HIS A 183 -1.93 -1.66 2.90
C HIS A 183 -2.46 -0.29 3.30
#